data_a729101a1ced30e798e59e46084bd8fe
#
_entry.id   a729101a1ced30e798e59e46084bd8fe
#
_cell.length_a   1.000
_cell.length_b   1.000
_cell.length_c   1.000
_cell.angle_alpha   90.00
_cell.angle_beta   90.00
_cell.angle_gamma   90.00
#
_symmetry.space_group_name_H-M   'P 1'
#
loop_
_entity.id
_entity.type
_entity.pdbx_description
1 polymer ?
#
loop_
_entity_poly.entity_id
_entity_poly.type
_entity_poly.pdbx_seq_one_letter_code
_entity_poly.pdbx_strand_id
1 'polypeptide(L)'
;MLLGLYEKEVVSSIVSSSQSKDYFIDIGAADGYFALGVLVAKLFEHSYCFESTSKGQQLIAKNAVKNNLTNQISVFGKAEINFLSNIPQSHIKNSVVLIDIEGGEFDLLTEDALEKLRGTHMIIELHHEFLQDGLELLSKLRERVEKWFKIEILETASRDLSKISEISKWSDTDRWIICSEGRPMAPIWWKLTPK
;
A
#
# COMPACT_ATOMS: atom_id res chain seq x y z
N MET A 1 10.46 6.93 8.55
CA MET A 1 9.11 7.55 8.69
C MET A 1 9.17 9.03 9.06
N LEU A 2 9.89 9.47 10.13
CA LEU A 2 9.89 10.87 10.62
C LEU A 2 10.24 11.93 9.57
N LEU A 3 11.07 11.61 8.60
CA LEU A 3 11.50 12.55 7.54
C LEU A 3 10.59 12.54 6.30
N GLY A 4 9.51 11.77 6.29
CA GLY A 4 8.62 11.65 5.15
C GLY A 4 9.24 10.99 3.91
N LEU A 5 10.29 10.19 4.09
CA LEU A 5 11.01 9.52 3.00
C LEU A 5 10.66 8.04 2.85
N TYR A 6 9.99 7.47 3.86
CA TYR A 6 9.59 6.06 3.85
C TYR A 6 8.61 5.82 2.70
N GLU A 7 8.98 4.91 1.82
CA GLU A 7 8.19 4.52 0.64
C GLU A 7 7.61 5.73 -0.13
N LYS A 8 8.44 6.73 -0.34
CA LYS A 8 8.05 8.01 -0.96
C LYS A 8 7.35 7.83 -2.30
N GLU A 9 7.77 6.86 -3.09
CA GLU A 9 7.20 6.56 -4.40
C GLU A 9 5.78 6.01 -4.27
N VAL A 10 5.54 5.16 -3.28
CA VAL A 10 4.21 4.64 -2.93
C VAL A 10 3.31 5.77 -2.46
N VAL A 11 3.79 6.61 -1.52
CA VAL A 11 3.06 7.80 -1.05
C VAL A 11 2.70 8.72 -2.23
N SER A 12 3.65 9.00 -3.12
CA SER A 12 3.41 9.84 -4.31
C SER A 12 2.36 9.24 -5.25
N SER A 13 2.37 7.91 -5.41
CA SER A 13 1.39 7.18 -6.21
C SER A 13 0.00 7.21 -5.59
N ILE A 14 -0.10 7.05 -4.26
CA ILE A 14 -1.38 7.19 -3.53
C ILE A 14 -1.94 8.60 -3.73
N VAL A 15 -1.14 9.64 -3.50
CA VAL A 15 -1.56 11.04 -3.67
C VAL A 15 -2.02 11.32 -5.09
N SER A 16 -1.27 10.87 -6.12
CA SER A 16 -1.67 11.08 -7.51
C SER A 16 -2.97 10.35 -7.89
N SER A 17 -3.23 9.20 -7.26
CA SER A 17 -4.41 8.38 -7.52
C SER A 17 -5.64 8.82 -6.71
N SER A 18 -5.48 9.61 -5.65
CA SER A 18 -6.58 10.02 -4.76
C SER A 18 -7.51 11.09 -5.37
N GLN A 19 -7.08 11.82 -6.42
CA GLN A 19 -7.81 12.99 -6.95
C GLN A 19 -9.25 12.69 -7.43
N SER A 20 -9.57 11.43 -7.72
CA SER A 20 -10.88 11.00 -8.22
C SER A 20 -11.45 9.83 -7.42
N LYS A 21 -10.99 9.62 -6.19
CA LYS A 21 -11.32 8.47 -5.35
C LYS A 21 -11.56 8.91 -3.91
N ASP A 22 -12.62 8.37 -3.30
CA ASP A 22 -13.02 8.75 -1.95
C ASP A 22 -12.62 7.71 -0.89
N TYR A 23 -12.23 6.50 -1.31
CA TYR A 23 -11.96 5.39 -0.40
C TYR A 23 -10.56 4.84 -0.58
N PHE A 24 -10.00 4.35 0.51
CA PHE A 24 -8.71 3.66 0.52
C PHE A 24 -8.88 2.24 1.05
N ILE A 25 -8.27 1.26 0.40
CA ILE A 25 -8.26 -0.14 0.83
C ILE A 25 -6.80 -0.51 1.06
N ASP A 26 -6.45 -0.87 2.30
CA ASP A 26 -5.10 -1.19 2.73
C ASP A 26 -5.03 -2.66 3.14
N ILE A 27 -4.33 -3.48 2.37
CA ILE A 27 -4.22 -4.92 2.56
C ILE A 27 -2.81 -5.24 3.02
N GLY A 28 -2.65 -5.58 4.30
CA GLY A 28 -1.39 -5.66 5.00
C GLY A 28 -1.10 -4.37 5.78
N ALA A 29 -2.12 -3.84 6.46
CA ALA A 29 -2.06 -2.49 7.04
C ALA A 29 -1.09 -2.34 8.24
N ALA A 30 -0.51 -3.41 8.77
CA ALA A 30 0.47 -3.45 9.85
C ALA A 30 0.04 -2.61 11.08
N ASP A 31 0.63 -1.44 11.31
CA ASP A 31 0.28 -0.51 12.39
C ASP A 31 -0.66 0.63 11.94
N GLY A 32 -1.06 0.62 10.68
CA GLY A 32 -1.95 1.61 10.06
C GLY A 32 -1.24 2.83 9.49
N TYR A 33 0.06 2.75 9.18
CA TYR A 33 0.81 3.87 8.64
C TYR A 33 0.15 4.50 7.41
N PHE A 34 -0.16 3.71 6.41
CA PHE A 34 -0.85 4.20 5.21
C PHE A 34 -2.33 4.46 5.48
N ALA A 35 -3.04 3.48 6.04
CA ALA A 35 -4.48 3.55 6.27
C ALA A 35 -4.93 4.79 7.05
N LEU A 36 -4.19 5.17 8.09
CA LEU A 36 -4.47 6.36 8.88
C LEU A 36 -3.82 7.61 8.29
N GLY A 37 -2.62 7.46 7.71
CA GLY A 37 -1.90 8.57 7.09
C GLY A 37 -2.70 9.27 5.99
N VAL A 38 -3.37 8.50 5.14
CA VAL A 38 -4.22 9.05 4.06
C VAL A 38 -5.43 9.79 4.60
N LEU A 39 -5.98 9.39 5.75
CA LEU A 39 -7.10 10.07 6.41
C LEU A 39 -6.63 11.35 7.11
N VAL A 40 -5.50 11.32 7.81
CA VAL A 40 -4.87 12.52 8.40
C VAL A 40 -4.58 13.56 7.33
N ALA A 41 -4.09 13.12 6.16
CA ALA A 41 -3.83 13.97 5.00
C ALA A 41 -5.11 14.41 4.27
N LYS A 42 -6.30 13.92 4.68
CA LYS A 42 -7.60 14.20 4.05
C LYS A 42 -7.66 13.86 2.56
N LEU A 43 -6.95 12.81 2.16
CA LEU A 43 -6.95 12.32 0.79
C LEU A 43 -8.17 11.43 0.49
N PHE A 44 -8.74 10.79 1.51
CA PHE A 44 -9.88 9.89 1.41
C PHE A 44 -10.85 10.12 2.56
N GLU A 45 -12.11 9.76 2.36
CA GLU A 45 -13.19 9.87 3.38
C GLU A 45 -13.15 8.71 4.36
N HIS A 46 -12.79 7.50 3.88
CA HIS A 46 -12.78 6.28 4.68
C HIS A 46 -11.68 5.32 4.21
N SER A 47 -11.11 4.58 5.16
CA SER A 47 -10.12 3.54 4.92
C SER A 47 -10.60 2.18 5.40
N TYR A 48 -10.45 1.16 4.56
CA TYR A 48 -10.72 -0.26 4.84
C TYR A 48 -9.40 -0.99 5.01
N CYS A 49 -9.08 -1.45 6.22
CA CYS A 49 -7.81 -2.08 6.54
C CYS A 49 -7.97 -3.57 6.74
N PHE A 50 -7.09 -4.35 6.14
CA PHE A 50 -6.93 -5.78 6.40
C PHE A 50 -5.58 -6.01 7.04
N GLU A 51 -5.59 -6.60 8.25
CA GLU A 51 -4.38 -6.91 9.01
C GLU A 51 -4.54 -8.29 9.66
N SER A 52 -3.58 -9.18 9.39
CA SER A 52 -3.67 -10.58 9.82
C SER A 52 -3.47 -10.79 11.31
N THR A 53 -2.69 -9.92 11.97
CA THR A 53 -2.30 -10.08 13.37
C THR A 53 -3.22 -9.29 14.30
N SER A 54 -3.65 -9.90 15.40
CA SER A 54 -4.42 -9.19 16.43
C SER A 54 -3.66 -8.00 17.02
N LYS A 55 -2.33 -8.08 17.08
CA LYS A 55 -1.48 -6.98 17.55
C LYS A 55 -1.54 -5.78 16.60
N GLY A 56 -1.42 -6.01 15.29
CA GLY A 56 -1.54 -4.96 14.26
C GLY A 56 -2.91 -4.31 14.30
N GLN A 57 -4.00 -5.11 14.33
CA GLN A 57 -5.37 -4.61 14.44
C GLN A 57 -5.56 -3.70 15.67
N GLN A 58 -5.03 -4.11 16.82
CA GLN A 58 -5.07 -3.30 18.06
C GLN A 58 -4.28 -1.99 17.93
N LEU A 59 -3.13 -2.03 17.25
CA LEU A 59 -2.32 -0.83 16.99
C LEU A 59 -3.06 0.14 16.07
N ILE A 60 -3.66 -0.35 14.99
CA ILE A 60 -4.48 0.47 14.08
C ILE A 60 -5.61 1.14 14.88
N ALA A 61 -6.38 0.37 15.66
CA ALA A 61 -7.48 0.90 16.47
C ALA A 61 -6.99 1.97 17.47
N LYS A 62 -5.89 1.70 18.18
CA LYS A 62 -5.27 2.67 19.11
C LYS A 62 -4.83 3.95 18.41
N ASN A 63 -4.20 3.82 17.25
CA ASN A 63 -3.73 4.96 16.47
C ASN A 63 -4.90 5.75 15.86
N ALA A 64 -5.99 5.08 15.46
CA ALA A 64 -7.23 5.73 15.02
C ALA A 64 -7.84 6.60 16.13
N VAL A 65 -7.93 6.09 17.36
CA VAL A 65 -8.40 6.87 18.53
C VAL A 65 -7.53 8.10 18.75
N LYS A 66 -6.20 7.95 18.73
CA LYS A 66 -5.27 9.07 18.96
C LYS A 66 -5.40 10.19 17.93
N ASN A 67 -5.81 9.86 16.71
CA ASN A 67 -5.95 10.82 15.62
C ASN A 67 -7.42 11.26 15.40
N ASN A 68 -8.38 10.83 16.24
CA ASN A 68 -9.82 11.08 16.11
C ASN A 68 -10.41 10.56 14.78
N LEU A 69 -9.92 9.40 14.30
CA LEU A 69 -10.30 8.79 13.02
C LEU A 69 -11.17 7.53 13.17
N THR A 70 -11.63 7.21 14.36
CA THR A 70 -12.34 5.95 14.66
C THR A 70 -13.55 5.70 13.75
N ASN A 71 -14.24 6.75 13.33
CA ASN A 71 -15.41 6.66 12.46
C ASN A 71 -15.07 6.63 10.95
N GLN A 72 -13.80 6.81 10.59
CA GLN A 72 -13.34 6.88 9.21
C GLN A 72 -12.52 5.63 8.81
N ILE A 73 -12.45 4.63 9.70
CA ILE A 73 -11.65 3.42 9.46
C ILE A 73 -12.43 2.17 9.83
N SER A 74 -12.35 1.15 8.98
CA SER A 74 -12.84 -0.20 9.25
C SER A 74 -11.67 -1.16 9.27
N VAL A 75 -11.51 -1.93 10.34
CA VAL A 75 -10.40 -2.86 10.53
C VAL A 75 -10.92 -4.29 10.48
N PHE A 76 -10.37 -5.08 9.57
CA PHE A 76 -10.69 -6.48 9.34
C PHE A 76 -9.49 -7.38 9.67
N GLY A 77 -9.74 -8.67 9.78
CA GLY A 77 -8.71 -9.70 9.88
C GLY A 77 -7.93 -9.88 8.58
N LYS A 78 -7.26 -11.03 8.46
CA LYS A 78 -6.54 -11.41 7.24
C LYS A 78 -7.44 -11.28 6.01
N ALA A 79 -6.94 -10.68 4.95
CA ALA A 79 -7.61 -10.68 3.66
C ALA A 79 -7.60 -12.10 3.07
N GLU A 80 -8.78 -12.64 2.82
CA GLU A 80 -8.97 -13.94 2.18
C GLU A 80 -9.60 -13.74 0.79
N ILE A 81 -9.74 -14.79 0.01
CA ILE A 81 -10.21 -14.74 -1.41
C ILE A 81 -11.47 -13.88 -1.59
N ASN A 82 -12.35 -13.87 -0.60
CA ASN A 82 -13.59 -13.08 -0.63
C ASN A 82 -13.54 -11.76 0.14
N PHE A 83 -12.36 -11.22 0.44
CA PHE A 83 -12.16 -10.02 1.27
C PHE A 83 -13.00 -8.81 0.84
N LEU A 84 -13.26 -8.67 -0.45
CA LEU A 84 -14.06 -7.57 -0.99
C LEU A 84 -15.54 -7.62 -0.56
N SER A 85 -16.05 -8.77 -0.08
CA SER A 85 -17.43 -8.88 0.43
C SER A 85 -17.70 -8.03 1.68
N ASN A 86 -16.65 -7.63 2.39
CA ASN A 86 -16.74 -6.76 3.57
C ASN A 86 -16.85 -5.26 3.21
N ILE A 87 -16.75 -4.91 1.93
CA ILE A 87 -16.72 -3.53 1.45
C ILE A 87 -17.90 -3.30 0.49
N PRO A 88 -18.66 -2.20 0.65
CA PRO A 88 -19.71 -1.87 -0.31
C PRO A 88 -19.18 -1.75 -1.74
N GLN A 89 -19.89 -2.33 -2.71
CA GLN A 89 -19.45 -2.36 -4.12
C GLN A 89 -19.20 -0.97 -4.71
N SER A 90 -19.97 0.04 -4.28
CA SER A 90 -19.79 1.44 -4.67
C SER A 90 -18.45 2.00 -4.17
N HIS A 91 -18.03 1.60 -2.96
CA HIS A 91 -16.77 2.04 -2.37
C HIS A 91 -15.56 1.36 -3.04
N ILE A 92 -15.68 0.07 -3.40
CA ILE A 92 -14.62 -0.64 -4.13
C ILE A 92 -14.30 0.11 -5.43
N LYS A 93 -15.29 0.41 -6.25
CA LYS A 93 -15.09 1.11 -7.55
C LYS A 93 -14.50 2.52 -7.41
N ASN A 94 -14.73 3.14 -6.26
CA ASN A 94 -14.25 4.48 -5.94
C ASN A 94 -13.09 4.47 -4.94
N SER A 95 -12.19 3.49 -5.07
CA SER A 95 -11.06 3.33 -4.16
C SER A 95 -9.69 3.35 -4.84
N VAL A 96 -8.68 3.66 -4.03
CA VAL A 96 -7.27 3.28 -4.27
C VAL A 96 -6.96 2.10 -3.36
N VAL A 97 -6.29 1.10 -3.89
CA VAL A 97 -5.95 -0.14 -3.17
C VAL A 97 -4.43 -0.25 -3.02
N LEU A 98 -3.96 -0.44 -1.81
CA LEU A 98 -2.58 -0.78 -1.49
C LEU A 98 -2.53 -2.24 -1.05
N ILE A 99 -1.56 -3.00 -1.53
CA ILE A 99 -1.36 -4.41 -1.18
C ILE A 99 0.11 -4.63 -0.83
N ASP A 100 0.35 -5.04 0.39
CA ASP A 100 1.65 -5.42 0.92
C ASP A 100 1.46 -6.56 1.94
N ILE A 101 1.52 -7.81 1.47
CA ILE A 101 1.15 -9.02 2.26
C ILE A 101 2.16 -10.16 2.15
N GLU A 102 3.42 -9.83 1.95
CA GLU A 102 4.54 -10.75 2.12
C GLU A 102 4.39 -12.07 1.32
N GLY A 103 4.00 -11.97 0.04
CA GLY A 103 3.85 -13.10 -0.88
C GLY A 103 2.42 -13.63 -1.05
N GLY A 104 1.45 -13.16 -0.27
CA GLY A 104 0.05 -13.53 -0.40
C GLY A 104 -0.67 -12.90 -1.61
N GLU A 105 -0.09 -11.90 -2.24
CA GLU A 105 -0.67 -11.17 -3.38
C GLU A 105 -0.95 -12.07 -4.58
N PHE A 106 -0.14 -13.12 -4.78
CA PHE A 106 -0.28 -14.05 -5.91
C PHE A 106 -1.54 -14.92 -5.80
N ASP A 107 -1.94 -15.28 -4.58
CA ASP A 107 -3.15 -16.06 -4.29
C ASP A 107 -4.38 -15.16 -4.14
N LEU A 108 -4.22 -13.98 -3.55
CA LEU A 108 -5.31 -13.06 -3.27
C LEU A 108 -5.89 -12.45 -4.56
N LEU A 109 -5.03 -12.09 -5.51
CA LEU A 109 -5.42 -11.43 -6.76
C LEU A 109 -5.85 -12.45 -7.84
N THR A 110 -6.93 -13.16 -7.54
CA THR A 110 -7.61 -14.04 -8.49
C THR A 110 -8.26 -13.24 -9.63
N GLU A 111 -8.67 -13.92 -10.71
CA GLU A 111 -9.41 -13.26 -11.80
C GLU A 111 -10.70 -12.60 -11.31
N ASP A 112 -11.46 -13.27 -10.41
CA ASP A 112 -12.68 -12.74 -9.80
C ASP A 112 -12.41 -11.47 -8.97
N ALA A 113 -11.33 -11.47 -8.17
CA ALA A 113 -10.94 -10.31 -7.39
C ALA A 113 -10.55 -9.14 -8.30
N LEU A 114 -9.74 -9.38 -9.33
CA LEU A 114 -9.32 -8.36 -10.29
C LEU A 114 -10.49 -7.80 -11.11
N GLU A 115 -11.47 -8.63 -11.48
CA GLU A 115 -12.69 -8.16 -12.15
C GLU A 115 -13.51 -7.24 -11.25
N LYS A 116 -13.66 -7.57 -9.96
CA LYS A 116 -14.34 -6.71 -8.99
C LYS A 116 -13.60 -5.40 -8.73
N LEU A 117 -12.26 -5.45 -8.79
CA LEU A 117 -11.38 -4.29 -8.61
C LEU A 117 -11.18 -3.47 -9.89
N ARG A 118 -11.70 -3.91 -11.03
CA ARG A 118 -11.56 -3.13 -12.27
C ARG A 118 -12.14 -1.73 -12.08
N GLY A 119 -11.38 -0.71 -12.51
CA GLY A 119 -11.72 0.69 -12.29
C GLY A 119 -11.14 1.31 -11.02
N THR A 120 -10.47 0.52 -10.17
CA THR A 120 -9.66 1.05 -9.06
C THR A 120 -8.24 1.39 -9.54
N HIS A 121 -7.52 2.22 -8.78
CA HIS A 121 -6.07 2.29 -8.86
C HIS A 121 -5.49 1.35 -7.82
N MET A 122 -4.48 0.55 -8.18
CA MET A 122 -3.85 -0.35 -7.22
C MET A 122 -2.34 -0.12 -7.17
N ILE A 123 -1.76 -0.33 -6.00
CA ILE A 123 -0.32 -0.30 -5.75
C ILE A 123 0.01 -1.58 -5.02
N ILE A 124 0.93 -2.38 -5.55
CA ILE A 124 1.20 -3.73 -5.05
C ILE A 124 2.69 -3.89 -4.83
N GLU A 125 3.12 -4.23 -3.61
CA GLU A 125 4.46 -4.76 -3.37
C GLU A 125 4.52 -6.22 -3.82
N LEU A 126 5.58 -6.58 -4.51
CA LEU A 126 5.78 -7.92 -5.04
C LEU A 126 6.87 -8.64 -4.26
N HIS A 127 6.54 -9.78 -3.71
CA HIS A 127 7.45 -10.59 -2.90
C HIS A 127 7.87 -11.89 -3.58
N HIS A 128 7.84 -11.93 -4.91
CA HIS A 128 8.17 -13.13 -5.69
C HIS A 128 9.60 -13.63 -5.45
N GLU A 129 10.53 -12.75 -5.09
CA GLU A 129 11.95 -13.12 -4.84
C GLU A 129 12.10 -14.01 -3.60
N PHE A 130 11.14 -14.03 -2.70
CA PHE A 130 11.14 -14.86 -1.49
C PHE A 130 10.43 -16.21 -1.67
N LEU A 131 9.87 -16.47 -2.86
CA LEU A 131 9.08 -17.67 -3.15
C LEU A 131 9.84 -18.62 -4.09
N GLN A 132 9.69 -19.94 -3.87
CA GLN A 132 10.39 -20.96 -4.65
C GLN A 132 10.07 -20.85 -6.16
N ASP A 133 8.80 -20.64 -6.52
CA ASP A 133 8.31 -20.50 -7.90
C ASP A 133 7.96 -19.05 -8.25
N GLY A 134 8.64 -18.09 -7.63
CA GLY A 134 8.26 -16.68 -7.65
C GLY A 134 8.19 -16.06 -9.04
N LEU A 135 9.11 -16.40 -9.94
CA LEU A 135 9.08 -15.89 -11.33
C LEU A 135 7.87 -16.42 -12.12
N GLU A 136 7.50 -17.68 -11.90
CA GLU A 136 6.31 -18.27 -12.53
C GLU A 136 5.04 -17.61 -11.99
N LEU A 137 4.95 -17.43 -10.66
CA LEU A 137 3.85 -16.73 -10.01
C LEU A 137 3.71 -15.29 -10.49
N LEU A 138 4.84 -14.58 -10.63
CA LEU A 138 4.88 -13.22 -11.17
C LEU A 138 4.36 -13.16 -12.61
N SER A 139 4.78 -14.10 -13.48
CA SER A 139 4.30 -14.19 -14.85
C SER A 139 2.79 -14.42 -14.91
N LYS A 140 2.27 -15.37 -14.12
CA LYS A 140 0.84 -15.66 -14.03
C LYS A 140 0.03 -14.48 -13.49
N LEU A 141 0.55 -13.78 -12.48
CA LEU A 141 -0.09 -12.57 -11.96
C LEU A 141 -0.13 -11.47 -13.02
N ARG A 142 0.98 -11.25 -13.74
CA ARG A 142 1.05 -10.28 -14.83
C ARG A 142 0.00 -10.54 -15.90
N GLU A 143 -0.13 -11.78 -16.37
CA GLU A 143 -1.12 -12.17 -17.38
C GLU A 143 -2.56 -11.90 -16.91
N ARG A 144 -2.87 -12.17 -15.63
CA ARG A 144 -4.19 -11.88 -15.05
C ARG A 144 -4.46 -10.38 -14.96
N VAL A 145 -3.49 -9.63 -14.44
CA VAL A 145 -3.59 -8.17 -14.22
C VAL A 145 -3.71 -7.42 -15.54
N GLU A 146 -2.93 -7.79 -16.56
CA GLU A 146 -2.93 -7.14 -17.86
C GLU A 146 -4.26 -7.24 -18.62
N LYS A 147 -5.18 -8.08 -18.21
CA LYS A 147 -6.55 -8.09 -18.77
C LYS A 147 -7.32 -6.80 -18.48
N TRP A 148 -7.09 -6.20 -17.32
CA TRP A 148 -7.89 -5.09 -16.78
C TRP A 148 -7.10 -3.79 -16.56
N PHE A 149 -5.78 -3.90 -16.36
CA PHE A 149 -4.93 -2.82 -15.93
C PHE A 149 -3.71 -2.62 -16.84
N LYS A 150 -3.21 -1.39 -16.85
CA LYS A 150 -1.86 -1.07 -17.31
C LYS A 150 -0.93 -1.16 -16.10
N ILE A 151 0.24 -1.74 -16.29
CA ILE A 151 1.26 -1.90 -15.23
C ILE A 151 2.35 -0.85 -15.44
N GLU A 152 2.65 -0.10 -14.38
CA GLU A 152 3.82 0.76 -14.25
C GLU A 152 4.67 0.23 -13.09
N ILE A 153 5.98 0.09 -13.30
CA ILE A 153 6.89 -0.31 -12.23
C ILE A 153 7.32 0.96 -11.50
N LEU A 154 7.13 0.97 -10.17
CA LEU A 154 7.65 2.05 -9.33
C LEU A 154 9.04 1.66 -8.86
N GLU A 155 10.04 2.36 -9.37
CA GLU A 155 11.43 2.16 -8.96
C GLU A 155 11.74 3.02 -7.73
N THR A 156 12.37 2.43 -6.73
CA THR A 156 12.86 3.16 -5.58
C THR A 156 13.99 4.10 -6.00
N ALA A 157 13.71 5.39 -5.98
CA ALA A 157 14.67 6.43 -6.34
C ALA A 157 15.58 6.80 -5.16
N SER A 158 16.73 7.40 -5.46
CA SER A 158 17.61 7.95 -4.43
C SER A 158 16.92 9.07 -3.65
N ARG A 159 17.24 9.19 -2.35
CA ARG A 159 16.73 10.25 -1.48
C ARG A 159 17.57 11.50 -1.63
N ASP A 160 16.93 12.65 -1.85
CA ASP A 160 17.62 13.93 -1.90
C ASP A 160 17.76 14.51 -0.50
N LEU A 161 18.90 14.24 0.12
CA LEU A 161 19.21 14.66 1.49
C LEU A 161 19.42 16.18 1.61
N SER A 162 19.68 16.86 0.51
CA SER A 162 19.93 18.33 0.51
C SER A 162 18.67 19.13 0.86
N LYS A 163 17.50 18.55 0.64
CA LYS A 163 16.20 19.18 0.91
C LYS A 163 15.69 19.01 2.34
N ILE A 164 16.46 18.33 3.21
CA ILE A 164 16.05 18.01 4.58
C ILE A 164 16.85 18.89 5.53
N SER A 165 16.29 20.05 5.90
CA SER A 165 16.93 21.03 6.78
C SER A 165 17.27 20.47 8.16
N GLU A 166 16.44 19.56 8.70
CA GLU A 166 16.55 18.97 10.03
C GLU A 166 17.85 18.18 10.22
N ILE A 167 18.38 17.61 9.15
CA ILE A 167 19.62 16.82 9.18
C ILE A 167 20.80 17.53 8.49
N SER A 168 20.66 18.81 8.16
CA SER A 168 21.69 19.55 7.39
C SER A 168 23.05 19.63 8.09
N LYS A 169 23.07 19.59 9.44
CA LYS A 169 24.27 19.63 10.27
C LYS A 169 24.80 18.26 10.69
N TRP A 170 24.17 17.19 10.27
CA TRP A 170 24.58 15.83 10.61
C TRP A 170 25.77 15.38 9.74
N SER A 171 26.52 14.38 10.21
CA SER A 171 27.57 13.78 9.40
C SER A 171 26.98 13.16 8.12
N ASP A 172 27.80 13.00 7.08
CA ASP A 172 27.37 12.38 5.83
C ASP A 172 26.83 10.96 6.08
N THR A 173 27.57 10.16 6.84
CA THR A 173 27.16 8.79 7.20
C THR A 173 25.83 8.76 7.92
N ASP A 174 25.61 9.59 8.93
CA ASP A 174 24.36 9.60 9.70
C ASP A 174 23.17 10.01 8.84
N ARG A 175 23.37 10.94 7.92
CA ARG A 175 22.34 11.35 6.96
C ARG A 175 21.91 10.20 6.06
N TRP A 176 22.85 9.42 5.53
CA TRP A 176 22.54 8.25 4.71
C TRP A 176 21.85 7.16 5.52
N ILE A 177 22.30 6.87 6.72
CA ILE A 177 21.71 5.84 7.58
C ILE A 177 20.27 6.18 7.92
N ILE A 178 19.97 7.43 8.33
CA ILE A 178 18.61 7.81 8.72
C ILE A 178 17.62 7.84 7.55
N CYS A 179 18.12 7.99 6.34
CA CYS A 179 17.31 7.98 5.12
C CYS A 179 17.19 6.60 4.48
N SER A 180 17.95 5.63 4.99
CA SER A 180 17.84 4.24 4.59
C SER A 180 16.61 3.59 5.22
N GLU A 181 15.92 2.76 4.47
CA GLU A 181 14.82 1.93 4.98
C GLU A 181 15.32 0.63 5.62
N GLY A 182 16.65 0.37 5.57
CA GLY A 182 17.28 -0.82 6.16
C GLY A 182 16.91 -2.14 5.48
N ARG A 183 16.34 -2.09 4.28
CA ARG A 183 15.94 -3.27 3.51
C ARG A 183 17.15 -3.95 2.89
N PRO A 184 17.20 -5.29 2.84
CA PRO A 184 18.28 -6.02 2.18
C PRO A 184 18.27 -5.84 0.67
N MET A 185 17.10 -5.60 0.07
CA MET A 185 16.89 -5.35 -1.35
C MET A 185 15.89 -4.22 -1.55
N ALA A 186 15.95 -3.56 -2.70
CA ALA A 186 14.94 -2.58 -3.06
C ALA A 186 13.60 -3.29 -3.34
N PRO A 187 12.49 -2.81 -2.78
CA PRO A 187 11.17 -3.39 -3.04
C PRO A 187 10.78 -3.17 -4.51
N ILE A 188 10.03 -4.13 -5.04
CA ILE A 188 9.46 -4.02 -6.39
C ILE A 188 7.97 -3.74 -6.24
N TRP A 189 7.54 -2.60 -6.75
CA TRP A 189 6.17 -2.17 -6.71
C TRP A 189 5.56 -2.07 -8.10
N TRP A 190 4.34 -2.55 -8.26
CA TRP A 190 3.51 -2.25 -9.41
C TRP A 190 2.46 -1.21 -9.07
N LYS A 191 2.36 -0.17 -9.91
CA LYS A 191 1.22 0.72 -9.96
C LYS A 191 0.32 0.29 -11.11
N LEU A 192 -0.93 -0.01 -10.80
CA LEU A 192 -1.93 -0.48 -11.74
C LEU A 192 -2.96 0.60 -11.97
N THR A 193 -3.14 0.97 -13.24
CA THR A 193 -4.17 1.90 -13.67
C THR A 193 -5.19 1.19 -14.56
N PRO A 194 -6.50 1.45 -14.41
CA PRO A 194 -7.53 0.85 -15.26
C PRO A 194 -7.25 1.10 -16.75
N LYS A 195 -7.63 0.10 -17.59
CA LYS A 195 -7.63 0.25 -19.05
C LYS A 195 -8.87 0.93 -19.55
#